data_a44b3452ef6d0f6917cd9ac8991695c4
#
_entry.id   a44b3452ef6d0f6917cd9ac8991695c4
#
_cell.length_a   1.000
_cell.length_b   1.000
_cell.length_c   1.000
_cell.angle_alpha   90.00
_cell.angle_beta   90.00
_cell.angle_gamma   90.00
#
_symmetry.space_group_name_H-M   'P 1'
#
loop_
_entity.id
_entity.type
_entity.pdbx_description
1 polymer ?
#
loop_
_entity_poly.entity_id
_entity_poly.type
_entity_poly.pdbx_seq_one_letter_code
_entity_poly.pdbx_strand_id
1 'polypeptide(L)' 'MFKVGDLVVLKSGGPVMVVISTSLISAECQFYSEKRDEYDSIVIIHEALEEFK' A
#
# COMPACT_ATOMS: atom_id res chain seq x y z
N MET A 1 -11.94 5.03 0.40
CA MET A 1 -10.88 5.16 1.42
C MET A 1 -10.56 3.80 2.00
N PHE A 2 -9.27 3.51 2.18
CA PHE A 2 -8.83 2.21 2.68
C PHE A 2 -8.63 2.25 4.19
N LYS A 3 -8.58 1.09 4.80
CA LYS A 3 -8.38 0.98 6.25
C LYS A 3 -7.29 -0.04 6.54
N VAL A 4 -6.77 -0.01 7.74
CA VAL A 4 -5.70 -0.89 8.18
C VAL A 4 -6.10 -2.35 7.94
N GLY A 5 -5.19 -3.10 7.31
CA GLY A 5 -5.41 -4.49 6.98
C GLY A 5 -5.87 -4.75 5.55
N ASP A 6 -6.29 -3.70 4.84
CA ASP A 6 -6.73 -3.86 3.45
C ASP A 6 -5.53 -4.20 2.57
N LEU A 7 -5.77 -5.06 1.57
CA LEU A 7 -4.78 -5.34 0.53
C LEU A 7 -5.02 -4.40 -0.64
N VAL A 8 -3.97 -3.72 -1.05
CA VAL A 8 -4.07 -2.70 -2.10
C VAL A 8 -2.91 -2.82 -3.08
N VAL A 9 -3.09 -2.23 -4.25
CA VAL A 9 -2.03 -2.08 -5.25
C VAL A 9 -2.08 -0.66 -5.77
N LEU A 10 -0.95 -0.19 -6.31
CA LEU A 10 -0.94 1.07 -7.04
C LEU A 10 -1.70 0.90 -8.33
N LYS A 11 -2.46 1.91 -8.71
CA LYS A 11 -3.17 1.90 -9.99
C LYS A 11 -2.21 1.77 -11.17
N SER A 12 -0.98 2.23 -11.00
CA SER A 12 0.05 2.12 -12.01
C SER A 12 0.72 0.74 -12.05
N GLY A 13 0.37 -0.14 -11.14
CA GLY A 13 0.96 -1.48 -11.05
C GLY A 13 1.99 -1.57 -9.94
N GLY A 14 2.51 -2.77 -9.71
CA GLY A 14 3.51 -3.01 -8.68
C GLY A 14 3.09 -4.11 -7.72
N PRO A 15 3.78 -4.25 -6.59
CA PRO A 15 3.51 -5.32 -5.65
C PRO A 15 2.20 -5.10 -4.90
N VAL A 16 1.62 -6.20 -4.43
CA VAL A 16 0.50 -6.14 -3.50
C VAL A 16 1.03 -5.64 -2.16
N MET A 17 0.30 -4.71 -1.55
CA MET A 17 0.70 -4.10 -0.28
C MET A 17 -0.43 -4.23 0.73
N VAL A 18 -0.07 -4.15 2.00
CA VAL A 18 -1.06 -4.11 3.08
C VAL A 18 -1.03 -2.74 3.74
N VAL A 19 -2.20 -2.18 3.98
CA VAL A 19 -2.32 -0.88 4.65
C VAL A 19 -2.03 -1.08 6.13
N ILE A 20 -1.05 -0.34 6.65
CA ILE A 20 -0.67 -0.43 8.06
C ILE A 20 -1.03 0.82 8.85
N SER A 21 -1.34 1.92 8.18
CA SER A 21 -1.77 3.16 8.82
C SER A 21 -2.51 4.00 7.80
N THR A 22 -3.48 4.78 8.23
CA THR A 22 -4.23 5.63 7.31
C THR A 22 -4.42 7.02 7.90
N SER A 23 -4.62 7.98 7.00
CA SER A 23 -5.06 9.32 7.33
C SER A 23 -6.18 9.69 6.36
N LEU A 24 -6.68 10.92 6.46
CA LEU A 24 -7.77 11.38 5.59
C LEU A 24 -7.40 11.38 4.12
N ILE A 25 -6.12 11.60 3.81
CA ILE A 25 -5.69 11.77 2.42
C ILE A 25 -4.75 10.68 1.92
N SER A 26 -4.15 9.90 2.82
CA SER A 26 -3.15 8.93 2.41
C SER A 26 -3.20 7.68 3.27
N ALA A 27 -2.49 6.67 2.81
CA ALA A 27 -2.32 5.42 3.54
C ALA A 27 -0.86 5.02 3.52
N GLU A 28 -0.38 4.50 4.64
CA GLU A 28 0.96 3.92 4.69
C GLU A 28 0.82 2.43 4.40
N CYS A 29 1.54 1.96 3.39
CA CYS A 29 1.43 0.60 2.90
C CYS A 29 2.74 -0.12 3.02
N GLN A 30 2.69 -1.37 3.45
CA GLN A 30 3.87 -2.21 3.62
C GLN A 30 3.90 -3.28 2.53
N PHE A 31 5.09 -3.54 2.01
CA PHE A 31 5.28 -4.56 0.97
C PHE A 31 6.65 -5.20 1.12
N TYR A 32 6.80 -6.40 0.57
CA TYR A 32 8.07 -7.10 0.60
C TYR A 32 8.92 -6.69 -0.62
N SER A 33 10.15 -6.29 -0.37
CA SER A 33 11.08 -5.92 -1.43
C SER A 33 12.03 -7.08 -1.70
N GLU A 34 11.88 -7.73 -2.86
CA GLU A 34 12.73 -8.84 -3.24
C GLU A 34 14.18 -8.43 -3.45
N LYS A 35 14.39 -7.21 -3.98
CA LYS A 35 15.74 -6.70 -4.21
C LYS A 35 16.53 -6.55 -2.92
N ARG A 36 15.86 -6.12 -1.86
CA ARG A 36 16.49 -5.83 -0.58
C ARG A 36 16.27 -6.93 0.43
N ASP A 37 15.45 -7.92 0.07
CA ASP A 37 15.10 -9.04 0.92
C ASP A 37 14.60 -8.58 2.29
N GLU A 38 13.73 -7.57 2.28
CA GLU A 38 13.16 -7.03 3.51
C GLU A 38 11.82 -6.34 3.22
N TYR A 39 11.09 -6.04 4.27
CA TYR A 39 9.84 -5.30 4.16
C TYR A 39 10.12 -3.80 4.14
N ASP A 40 9.45 -3.10 3.24
CA ASP A 40 9.50 -1.64 3.15
C ASP A 40 8.09 -1.09 3.28
N SER A 41 8.00 0.20 3.54
CA SER A 41 6.71 0.88 3.56
C SER A 41 6.80 2.21 2.83
N ILE A 42 5.68 2.64 2.26
CA ILE A 42 5.57 3.93 1.58
C ILE A 42 4.23 4.54 1.92
N VAL A 43 4.18 5.88 1.87
CA VAL A 43 2.95 6.63 2.10
C VAL A 43 2.44 7.10 0.74
N ILE A 44 1.18 6.77 0.43
CA ILE A 44 0.58 7.04 -0.88
C ILE A 44 -0.81 7.60 -0.67
N ILE A 45 -1.18 8.60 -1.48
CA ILE A 45 -2.54 9.15 -1.42
C ILE A 45 -3.54 8.07 -1.84
N HIS A 46 -4.73 8.12 -1.23
CA HIS A 46 -5.77 7.11 -1.49
C HIS A 46 -6.12 6.98 -2.97
N GLU A 47 -6.15 8.10 -3.69
CA GLU A 47 -6.53 8.09 -5.10
C GLU A 47 -5.57 7.31 -5.99
N ALA A 48 -4.34 7.09 -5.55
CA ALA A 48 -3.35 6.34 -6.33
C ALA A 48 -3.41 4.84 -6.07
N LEU A 49 -4.26 4.42 -5.15
CA LEU A 49 -4.39 3.02 -4.75
C LEU A 49 -5.71 2.45 -5.21
N GLU A 50 -5.72 1.13 -5.43
CA GLU A 50 -6.96 0.42 -5.66
C GLU A 50 -6.94 -0.88 -4.86
N GLU A 51 -8.14 -1.38 -4.55
CA GLU A 51 -8.27 -2.60 -3.77
C GLU A 51 -7.77 -3.79 -4.58
N PHE A 52 -6.98 -4.64 -3.94
CA PHE A 52 -6.51 -5.88 -4.56
C PHE A 52 -7.60 -6.95 -4.39
N LYS A 53 -8.01 -7.56 -5.49
CA LYS A 53 -9.03 -8.62 -5.49
C LYS A 53 -8.50 -9.89 -6.05
#